data_4d380e37cc1b9c6b0f7234ddc1f06ab2
#
_entry.id   4d380e37cc1b9c6b0f7234ddc1f06ab2
#
_cell.length_a   1.000
_cell.length_b   1.000
_cell.length_c   1.000
_cell.angle_alpha   90.00
_cell.angle_beta   90.00
_cell.angle_gamma   90.00
#
_symmetry.space_group_name_H-M   'P 1'
#
loop_
_entity.id
_entity.type
_entity.pdbx_description
1 polymer ?
#
loop_
_entity_poly.entity_id
_entity_poly.type
_entity_poly.pdbx_seq_one_letter_code
_entity_poly.pdbx_strand_id
1 'polypeptide(L)'
;MVGKLLRRNYAVPGGPLRWVSFEFPLQDASFPATVASLCAEEQGKYWEMHDMIFAKIESWANQGNPNGAFVDLAKDIGMDTREFKSCLDKRENTRRILASKQFGVDLGVTGTPTIFINGQAVPRTNQFYSYQGLEQVIQQEAAAAATAGE
;
A
#
# COMPACT_ATOMS: atom_id res chain seq x y z
N MET A 1 -9.48 -6.44 -6.30
CA MET A 1 -8.65 -5.31 -5.79
C MET A 1 -9.51 -4.22 -5.16
N VAL A 2 -10.04 -4.52 -3.97
CA VAL A 2 -10.98 -3.66 -3.22
C VAL A 2 -10.35 -2.29 -2.90
N GLY A 3 -9.13 -2.26 -2.38
CA GLY A 3 -8.45 -1.01 -2.00
C GLY A 3 -8.27 -0.01 -3.15
N LYS A 4 -7.99 -0.48 -4.38
CA LYS A 4 -7.88 0.39 -5.56
C LYS A 4 -9.20 1.11 -5.86
N LEU A 5 -10.33 0.39 -5.76
CA LEU A 5 -11.65 0.97 -5.99
C LEU A 5 -12.00 1.99 -4.91
N LEU A 6 -11.74 1.69 -3.64
CA LEU A 6 -12.00 2.60 -2.53
C LEU A 6 -11.14 3.87 -2.64
N ARG A 7 -9.85 3.75 -2.95
CA ARG A 7 -8.99 4.93 -3.16
C ARG A 7 -9.52 5.81 -4.29
N ARG A 8 -9.88 5.22 -5.42
CA ARG A 8 -10.40 5.95 -6.58
C ARG A 8 -11.71 6.68 -6.29
N ASN A 9 -12.58 6.08 -5.50
CA ASN A 9 -13.93 6.61 -5.28
C ASN A 9 -13.98 7.59 -4.09
N TYR A 10 -13.13 7.43 -3.08
CA TYR A 10 -13.25 8.15 -1.81
C TYR A 10 -12.00 8.92 -1.40
N ALA A 11 -10.79 8.49 -1.78
CA ALA A 11 -9.54 9.17 -1.44
C ALA A 11 -9.14 10.18 -2.55
N VAL A 12 -10.04 11.08 -2.87
CA VAL A 12 -9.87 12.14 -3.87
C VAL A 12 -9.78 13.51 -3.17
N PRO A 13 -9.26 14.56 -3.83
CA PRO A 13 -9.24 15.90 -3.25
C PRO A 13 -10.64 16.34 -2.79
N GLY A 14 -10.78 16.74 -1.52
CA GLY A 14 -12.07 17.07 -0.90
C GLY A 14 -12.96 15.86 -0.57
N GLY A 15 -12.52 14.66 -0.84
CA GLY A 15 -13.24 13.43 -0.48
C GLY A 15 -13.14 13.09 1.02
N PRO A 16 -14.00 12.19 1.52
CA PRO A 16 -14.10 11.88 2.94
C PRO A 16 -12.97 10.98 3.45
N LEU A 17 -12.11 10.44 2.57
CA LEU A 17 -11.13 9.42 2.93
C LEU A 17 -9.70 9.90 2.66
N ARG A 18 -8.86 9.82 3.69
CA ARG A 18 -7.41 9.82 3.56
C ARG A 18 -6.92 8.39 3.65
N TRP A 19 -6.38 7.84 2.56
CA TRP A 19 -5.80 6.51 2.54
C TRP A 19 -4.30 6.55 2.83
N VAL A 20 -3.86 5.77 3.81
CA VAL A 20 -2.45 5.63 4.18
C VAL A 20 -2.06 4.15 4.10
N SER A 21 -0.92 3.85 3.51
CA SER A 21 -0.32 2.52 3.49
C SER A 21 0.84 2.45 4.46
N PHE A 22 0.93 1.35 5.19
CA PHE A 22 2.07 0.99 6.01
C PHE A 22 2.68 -0.30 5.48
N GLU A 23 3.99 -0.30 5.30
CA GLU A 23 4.71 -1.44 4.75
C GLU A 23 4.85 -2.55 5.80
N PHE A 24 4.33 -3.73 5.48
CA PHE A 24 4.40 -4.90 6.36
C PHE A 24 4.72 -6.17 5.56
N PRO A 25 5.95 -6.31 5.00
CA PRO A 25 6.34 -7.50 4.27
C PRO A 25 6.37 -8.71 5.22
N LEU A 26 5.59 -9.76 4.89
CA LEU A 26 5.51 -10.99 5.67
C LEU A 26 6.65 -11.95 5.35
N GLN A 27 7.14 -11.94 4.13
CA GLN A 27 8.16 -12.85 3.61
C GLN A 27 9.33 -12.06 3.03
N ASP A 28 10.51 -12.64 3.08
CA ASP A 28 11.73 -12.02 2.51
C ASP A 28 11.57 -11.74 1.00
N ALA A 29 10.87 -12.62 0.27
CA ALA A 29 10.57 -12.44 -1.15
C ALA A 29 9.71 -11.20 -1.45
N SER A 30 8.91 -10.70 -0.49
CA SER A 30 8.10 -9.49 -0.67
C SER A 30 8.86 -8.20 -0.36
N PHE A 31 10.03 -8.30 0.28
CA PHE A 31 10.81 -7.12 0.67
C PHE A 31 11.27 -6.28 -0.54
N PRO A 32 11.83 -6.85 -1.62
CA PRO A 32 12.20 -6.08 -2.80
C PRO A 32 11.01 -5.37 -3.46
N ALA A 33 9.83 -5.99 -3.48
CA ALA A 33 8.61 -5.38 -4.00
C ALA A 33 8.17 -4.17 -3.17
N THR A 34 8.34 -4.25 -1.85
CA THR A 34 8.09 -3.12 -0.94
C THR A 34 9.06 -1.97 -1.20
N VAL A 35 10.36 -2.26 -1.38
CA VAL A 35 11.37 -1.25 -1.76
C VAL A 35 10.99 -0.58 -3.08
N ALA A 36 10.56 -1.36 -4.08
CA ALA A 36 10.13 -0.82 -5.37
C ALA A 36 8.94 0.15 -5.25
N SER A 37 7.95 -0.15 -4.39
CA SER A 37 6.83 0.76 -4.12
C SER A 37 7.29 2.07 -3.48
N LEU A 38 8.21 2.04 -2.52
CA LEU A 38 8.78 3.24 -1.89
C LEU A 38 9.63 4.06 -2.86
N CYS A 39 10.39 3.41 -3.75
CA CYS A 39 11.13 4.11 -4.80
C CYS A 39 10.19 4.80 -5.81
N ALA A 40 9.05 4.22 -6.08
CA ALA A 40 8.03 4.86 -6.93
C ALA A 40 7.37 6.06 -6.23
N GLU A 41 7.28 6.07 -4.90
CA GLU A 41 6.80 7.21 -4.12
C GLU A 41 7.64 8.46 -4.34
N GLU A 42 8.98 8.33 -4.48
CA GLU A 42 9.89 9.46 -4.75
C GLU A 42 9.53 10.21 -6.06
N GLN A 43 8.85 9.52 -6.98
CA GLN A 43 8.36 10.08 -8.25
C GLN A 43 6.83 10.24 -8.30
N GLY A 44 6.14 10.18 -7.15
CA GLY A 44 4.68 10.32 -7.06
C GLY A 44 3.90 9.15 -7.68
N LYS A 45 4.53 7.98 -7.86
CA LYS A 45 3.99 6.81 -8.55
C LYS A 45 3.78 5.59 -7.63
N TYR A 46 3.69 5.82 -6.30
CA TYR A 46 3.53 4.73 -5.33
C TYR A 46 2.37 3.80 -5.69
N TRP A 47 1.18 4.34 -5.93
CA TRP A 47 -0.01 3.52 -6.15
C TRP A 47 -0.03 2.83 -7.49
N GLU A 48 0.50 3.45 -8.52
CA GLU A 48 0.67 2.82 -9.84
C GLU A 48 1.63 1.63 -9.74
N MET A 49 2.78 1.80 -9.08
CA MET A 49 3.74 0.73 -8.86
C MET A 49 3.16 -0.39 -8.00
N HIS A 50 2.53 -0.04 -6.86
CA HIS A 50 1.85 -0.98 -5.99
C HIS A 50 0.84 -1.85 -6.77
N ASP A 51 -0.02 -1.22 -7.56
CA ASP A 51 -1.03 -1.95 -8.32
C ASP A 51 -0.42 -2.83 -9.41
N MET A 52 0.68 -2.38 -10.06
CA MET A 52 1.42 -3.16 -11.06
C MET A 52 2.15 -4.36 -10.44
N ILE A 53 2.77 -4.22 -9.27
CA ILE A 53 3.43 -5.30 -8.55
C ILE A 53 2.45 -6.44 -8.28
N PHE A 54 1.24 -6.15 -7.80
CA PHE A 54 0.21 -7.17 -7.57
C PHE A 54 -0.37 -7.73 -8.88
N ALA A 55 -0.55 -6.91 -9.91
CA ALA A 55 -1.09 -7.36 -11.19
C ALA A 55 -0.11 -8.25 -11.96
N LYS A 56 1.19 -8.09 -11.75
CA LYS A 56 2.27 -8.78 -12.45
C LYS A 56 3.10 -9.68 -11.53
N ILE A 57 2.48 -10.22 -10.49
CA ILE A 57 3.16 -11.02 -9.46
C ILE A 57 4.01 -12.17 -10.04
N GLU A 58 3.53 -12.82 -11.11
CA GLU A 58 4.22 -13.92 -11.77
C GLU A 58 5.54 -13.48 -12.43
N SER A 59 5.66 -12.20 -12.80
CA SER A 59 6.87 -11.68 -13.47
C SER A 59 8.05 -11.45 -12.53
N TRP A 60 7.86 -11.46 -11.21
CA TRP A 60 8.91 -11.14 -10.25
C TRP A 60 9.01 -12.07 -9.04
N ALA A 61 7.88 -12.66 -8.58
CA ALA A 61 7.82 -13.34 -7.27
C ALA A 61 8.74 -14.57 -7.15
N ASN A 62 9.07 -15.22 -8.27
CA ASN A 62 9.94 -16.42 -8.30
C ASN A 62 11.37 -16.10 -8.77
N GLN A 63 11.75 -14.82 -8.83
CA GLN A 63 13.09 -14.43 -9.23
C GLN A 63 14.00 -14.25 -8.00
N GLY A 64 15.24 -14.75 -8.07
CA GLY A 64 16.24 -14.52 -7.01
C GLY A 64 16.64 -13.04 -6.87
N ASN A 65 16.57 -12.28 -7.97
CA ASN A 65 16.73 -10.81 -7.98
C ASN A 65 15.66 -10.21 -8.91
N PRO A 66 14.56 -9.70 -8.37
CA PRO A 66 13.44 -9.15 -9.15
C PRO A 66 13.65 -7.68 -9.61
N ASN A 67 14.79 -7.04 -9.31
CA ASN A 67 15.01 -5.62 -9.61
C ASN A 67 14.82 -5.30 -11.09
N GLY A 68 15.22 -6.19 -11.99
CA GLY A 68 14.99 -6.04 -13.44
C GLY A 68 13.52 -5.94 -13.79
N ALA A 69 12.70 -6.83 -13.24
CA ALA A 69 11.26 -6.81 -13.46
C ALA A 69 10.62 -5.51 -12.92
N PHE A 70 11.05 -5.02 -11.75
CA PHE A 70 10.53 -3.75 -11.22
C PHE A 70 10.94 -2.54 -12.06
N VAL A 71 12.12 -2.57 -12.68
CA VAL A 71 12.52 -1.52 -13.63
C VAL A 71 11.64 -1.53 -14.88
N ASP A 72 11.26 -2.70 -15.38
CA ASP A 72 10.33 -2.80 -16.51
C ASP A 72 8.94 -2.26 -16.13
N LEU A 73 8.45 -2.58 -14.92
CA LEU A 73 7.21 -1.99 -14.42
C LEU A 73 7.29 -0.47 -14.27
N ALA A 74 8.43 0.05 -13.78
CA ALA A 74 8.66 1.50 -13.66
C ALA A 74 8.60 2.19 -15.02
N LYS A 75 9.20 1.56 -16.06
CA LYS A 75 9.12 2.04 -17.44
C LYS A 75 7.67 2.05 -17.95
N ASP A 76 6.92 0.98 -17.71
CA ASP A 76 5.53 0.84 -18.16
C ASP A 76 4.60 1.93 -17.58
N ILE A 77 4.90 2.42 -16.37
CA ILE A 77 4.15 3.50 -15.72
C ILE A 77 4.77 4.90 -15.92
N GLY A 78 5.76 5.02 -16.80
CA GLY A 78 6.33 6.29 -17.22
C GLY A 78 7.24 6.97 -16.21
N MET A 79 7.99 6.19 -15.42
CA MET A 79 8.98 6.70 -14.46
C MET A 79 10.36 6.90 -15.07
N ASP A 80 11.18 7.77 -14.46
CA ASP A 80 12.63 7.78 -14.72
C ASP A 80 13.25 6.50 -14.15
N THR A 81 13.62 5.60 -15.06
CA THR A 81 14.18 4.29 -14.68
C THR A 81 15.60 4.37 -14.12
N ARG A 82 16.35 5.44 -14.42
CA ARG A 82 17.69 5.65 -13.86
C ARG A 82 17.62 6.06 -12.39
N GLU A 83 16.77 7.02 -12.07
CA GLU A 83 16.50 7.43 -10.69
C GLU A 83 15.92 6.26 -9.89
N PHE A 84 14.96 5.54 -10.48
CA PHE A 84 14.36 4.37 -9.86
C PHE A 84 15.39 3.29 -9.52
N LYS A 85 16.30 2.92 -10.45
CA LYS A 85 17.39 1.97 -10.19
C LYS A 85 18.30 2.44 -9.06
N SER A 86 18.67 3.71 -9.06
CA SER A 86 19.50 4.28 -7.99
C SER A 86 18.84 4.19 -6.62
N CYS A 87 17.50 4.32 -6.57
CA CYS A 87 16.74 4.20 -5.34
C CYS A 87 16.67 2.77 -4.80
N LEU A 88 16.57 1.74 -5.66
CA LEU A 88 16.46 0.34 -5.22
C LEU A 88 17.59 -0.10 -4.28
N ASP A 89 18.78 0.50 -4.39
CA ASP A 89 19.96 0.18 -3.59
C ASP A 89 20.09 1.04 -2.30
N LYS A 90 19.16 1.95 -2.05
CA LYS A 90 19.21 2.84 -0.89
C LYS A 90 18.90 2.12 0.42
N ARG A 91 19.82 2.16 1.38
CA ARG A 91 19.62 1.60 2.74
C ARG A 91 18.51 2.31 3.54
N GLU A 92 18.14 3.52 3.14
CA GLU A 92 17.10 4.30 3.80
C GLU A 92 15.74 3.60 3.68
N ASN A 93 15.41 3.07 2.51
CA ASN A 93 14.17 2.32 2.30
C ASN A 93 14.11 1.07 3.19
N THR A 94 15.21 0.37 3.38
CA THR A 94 15.30 -0.75 4.33
C THR A 94 14.93 -0.33 5.76
N ARG A 95 15.48 0.77 6.26
CA ARG A 95 15.17 1.27 7.61
C ARG A 95 13.69 1.67 7.73
N ARG A 96 13.17 2.32 6.71
CA ARG A 96 11.77 2.76 6.66
C ARG A 96 10.81 1.58 6.70
N ILE A 97 11.08 0.51 5.95
CA ILE A 97 10.29 -0.73 5.95
C ILE A 97 10.34 -1.41 7.32
N LEU A 98 11.53 -1.54 7.91
CA LEU A 98 11.67 -2.16 9.22
C LEU A 98 10.95 -1.37 10.33
N ALA A 99 11.01 -0.04 10.31
CA ALA A 99 10.28 0.81 11.24
C ALA A 99 8.76 0.67 11.05
N SER A 100 8.27 0.65 9.81
CA SER A 100 6.85 0.43 9.50
C SER A 100 6.38 -0.94 9.98
N LYS A 101 7.18 -1.98 9.75
CA LYS A 101 6.87 -3.34 10.22
C LYS A 101 6.83 -3.41 11.74
N GLN A 102 7.80 -2.81 12.44
CA GLN A 102 7.81 -2.77 13.92
C GLN A 102 6.57 -2.04 14.44
N PHE A 103 6.23 -0.90 13.87
CA PHE A 103 5.01 -0.16 14.25
C PHE A 103 3.75 -1.02 14.09
N GLY A 104 3.63 -1.78 13.01
CA GLY A 104 2.53 -2.73 12.83
C GLY A 104 2.51 -3.83 13.89
N VAL A 105 3.69 -4.39 14.26
CA VAL A 105 3.82 -5.37 15.34
C VAL A 105 3.34 -4.79 16.69
N ASP A 106 3.75 -3.56 17.00
CA ASP A 106 3.37 -2.86 18.24
C ASP A 106 1.86 -2.60 18.31
N LEU A 107 1.19 -2.48 17.17
CA LEU A 107 -0.27 -2.39 17.04
C LEU A 107 -0.98 -3.76 17.02
N GLY A 108 -0.25 -4.86 17.18
CA GLY A 108 -0.81 -6.21 17.18
C GLY A 108 -1.16 -6.77 15.79
N VAL A 109 -0.61 -6.19 14.72
CA VAL A 109 -0.80 -6.71 13.36
C VAL A 109 -0.10 -8.06 13.22
N THR A 110 -0.85 -9.11 12.90
CA THR A 110 -0.35 -10.49 12.72
C THR A 110 -0.33 -10.94 11.26
N GLY A 111 -0.83 -10.12 10.34
CA GLY A 111 -0.86 -10.47 8.92
C GLY A 111 -1.45 -9.36 8.05
N THR A 112 -1.37 -9.58 6.72
CA THR A 112 -1.84 -8.62 5.72
C THR A 112 -2.97 -9.21 4.85
N PRO A 113 -3.87 -8.39 4.38
CA PRO A 113 -4.06 -7.00 4.80
C PRO A 113 -4.61 -6.89 6.23
N THR A 114 -4.20 -5.87 6.99
CA THR A 114 -4.90 -5.41 8.20
C THR A 114 -5.32 -3.97 7.97
N ILE A 115 -6.58 -3.65 8.25
CA ILE A 115 -7.18 -2.35 7.94
C ILE A 115 -7.62 -1.68 9.24
N PHE A 116 -7.24 -0.42 9.39
CA PHE A 116 -7.72 0.46 10.45
C PHE A 116 -8.51 1.60 9.83
N ILE A 117 -9.62 1.99 10.44
CA ILE A 117 -10.39 3.18 10.06
C ILE A 117 -10.49 4.05 11.31
N ASN A 118 -10.02 5.30 11.23
CA ASN A 118 -9.94 6.24 12.37
C ASN A 118 -9.29 5.62 13.62
N GLY A 119 -8.23 4.81 13.43
CA GLY A 119 -7.50 4.14 14.52
C GLY A 119 -8.17 2.87 15.05
N GLN A 120 -9.35 2.49 14.60
CA GLN A 120 -10.03 1.26 14.98
C GLN A 120 -9.76 0.15 13.97
N ALA A 121 -9.34 -1.03 14.47
CA ALA A 121 -9.12 -2.18 13.62
C ALA A 121 -10.44 -2.73 13.04
N VAL A 122 -10.50 -2.89 11.73
CA VAL A 122 -11.64 -3.52 11.07
C VAL A 122 -11.53 -5.04 11.25
N PRO A 123 -12.60 -5.72 11.72
CA PRO A 123 -12.58 -7.17 11.89
C PRO A 123 -12.25 -7.90 10.57
N ARG A 124 -11.27 -8.81 10.62
CA ARG A 124 -10.78 -9.53 9.44
C ARG A 124 -11.71 -10.68 9.05
N THR A 125 -12.86 -10.33 8.49
CA THR A 125 -13.84 -11.29 7.97
C THR A 125 -14.12 -11.01 6.48
N ASN A 126 -14.62 -11.99 5.75
CA ASN A 126 -14.98 -11.82 4.35
C ASN A 126 -16.04 -10.72 4.14
N GLN A 127 -16.91 -10.52 5.12
CA GLN A 127 -17.93 -9.47 5.10
C GLN A 127 -17.28 -8.08 5.13
N PHE A 128 -16.43 -7.79 6.13
CA PHE A 128 -15.82 -6.48 6.29
C PHE A 128 -14.72 -6.19 5.28
N TYR A 129 -14.00 -7.21 4.81
CA TYR A 129 -12.92 -7.06 3.81
C TYR A 129 -13.43 -7.13 2.37
N SER A 130 -14.76 -7.06 2.15
CA SER A 130 -15.38 -6.82 0.86
C SER A 130 -15.42 -5.32 0.52
N TYR A 131 -15.68 -4.98 -0.75
CA TYR A 131 -15.87 -3.58 -1.14
C TYR A 131 -17.03 -2.96 -0.37
N GLN A 132 -18.20 -3.63 -0.35
CA GLN A 132 -19.40 -3.15 0.32
C GLN A 132 -19.19 -3.01 1.84
N GLY A 133 -18.52 -3.97 2.47
CA GLY A 133 -18.27 -3.92 3.91
C GLY A 133 -17.39 -2.74 4.31
N LEU A 134 -16.28 -2.51 3.60
CA LEU A 134 -15.40 -1.36 3.85
C LEU A 134 -16.07 -0.04 3.49
N GLU A 135 -16.82 0.01 2.37
CA GLU A 135 -17.58 1.19 1.97
C GLU A 135 -18.59 1.61 3.05
N GLN A 136 -19.34 0.64 3.59
CA GLN A 136 -20.29 0.89 4.68
C GLN A 136 -19.62 1.49 5.92
N VAL A 137 -18.47 0.93 6.35
CA VAL A 137 -17.74 1.47 7.51
C VAL A 137 -17.22 2.88 7.21
N ILE A 138 -16.66 3.13 6.03
CA ILE A 138 -16.19 4.46 5.64
C ILE A 138 -17.34 5.49 5.66
N GLN A 139 -18.51 5.14 5.15
CA GLN A 139 -19.67 6.03 5.13
C GLN A 139 -20.19 6.31 6.55
N GLN A 140 -20.23 5.31 7.41
CA GLN A 140 -20.62 5.47 8.83
C GLN A 140 -19.67 6.41 9.58
N GLU A 141 -18.36 6.20 9.41
CA GLU A 141 -17.34 7.04 10.04
C GLU A 141 -17.35 8.49 9.50
N ALA A 142 -17.56 8.66 8.21
CA ALA A 142 -17.68 9.99 7.61
C ALA A 142 -18.91 10.75 8.13
N ALA A 143 -20.05 10.08 8.27
CA ALA A 143 -21.27 10.66 8.84
C ALA A 143 -21.08 11.02 10.31
N ALA A 144 -20.44 10.17 11.13
CA ALA A 144 -20.15 10.43 12.53
C ALA A 144 -19.21 11.65 12.69
N ALA A 145 -18.18 11.77 11.83
CA ALA A 145 -17.28 12.92 11.87
C ALA A 145 -17.98 14.25 11.50
N ALA A 146 -18.93 14.22 10.58
CA ALA A 146 -19.71 15.40 10.21
C ALA A 146 -20.59 15.93 11.37
N THR A 147 -21.16 15.01 12.18
CA THR A 147 -21.99 15.38 13.35
C THR A 147 -21.18 15.81 14.57
N ALA A 148 -19.92 15.41 14.68
CA ALA A 148 -19.03 15.79 15.79
C ALA A 148 -18.37 17.17 15.59
N GLY A 149 -18.45 17.76 14.40
CA GLY A 149 -17.90 19.09 14.06
C GLY A 149 -18.89 20.24 14.18
N GLU A 150 -20.14 19.98 14.56
CA GLU A 150 -21.17 20.97 14.92
C GLU A 150 -21.19 21.19 16.43
#